data_e6c0308e3cbaddeebe995a65281b0e92
#
_entry.id   e6c0308e3cbaddeebe995a65281b0e92
#
_cell.length_a   1.000
_cell.length_b   1.000
_cell.length_c   1.000
_cell.angle_alpha   90.00
_cell.angle_beta   90.00
_cell.angle_gamma   90.00
#
_symmetry.space_group_name_H-M   'P 1'
#
loop_
_entity.id
_entity.type
_entity.pdbx_description
1 polymer ?
#
loop_
_entity_poly.entity_id
_entity_poly.type
_entity_poly.pdbx_seq_one_letter_code
_entity_poly.pdbx_strand_id
1 'polypeptide(L)'
;MDLLKAKGPTRLPDFFNKYKLTLWEVGEVNLKNGVLLGALCDMGFSGFHFNMFYDKRTKSTYCWETKVPSSQVQISKNLINGSIAELKTKNSYIKFINNFEKGECLMYGKHIGKCLVSPYDDTIKVDNINNNYKHCSIEYEFKMERLSKPSVVSLPFPYSNNRALYSQKDFFKITGKLKINGEEMLTDENTTALIDDHRGYYPRRAHYDWLTTMGKYDIDNKKQWFAFNLTHNQSTDEESYNENIIWLENKTSLLPPVKFKQSITCNKFRNYSEWTVKDKYDMVNVKFKVYGIIPIVFDYYLFKLDYYITFGVLEGYLRDETGKKYNLDGMMGLGEDKTLLL
;
A
#
# COMPACT_ATOMS: atom_id res chain seq x y z
N MET A 1 18.34 -8.15 3.91
CA MET A 1 18.16 -9.59 3.57
C MET A 1 18.60 -9.79 2.13
N ASP A 2 19.44 -10.76 1.86
CA ASP A 2 19.79 -11.12 0.49
C ASP A 2 18.82 -12.18 -0.01
N LEU A 3 17.84 -11.78 -0.78
CA LEU A 3 16.82 -12.70 -1.34
C LEU A 3 17.40 -13.76 -2.27
N LEU A 4 18.61 -13.56 -2.78
CA LEU A 4 19.31 -14.57 -3.56
C LEU A 4 19.72 -15.79 -2.71
N LYS A 5 19.76 -15.61 -1.38
CA LYS A 5 20.03 -16.66 -0.41
C LYS A 5 18.77 -17.22 0.27
N ALA A 6 17.60 -16.62 0.01
CA ALA A 6 16.34 -17.14 0.52
C ALA A 6 16.03 -18.47 -0.16
N LYS A 7 15.86 -19.53 0.64
CA LYS A 7 15.47 -20.84 0.11
C LYS A 7 14.02 -20.78 -0.34
N GLY A 8 13.75 -21.33 -1.53
CA GLY A 8 12.40 -21.45 -2.03
C GLY A 8 11.52 -22.36 -1.16
N PRO A 9 10.19 -22.23 -1.26
CA PRO A 9 9.23 -22.92 -0.41
C PRO A 9 9.11 -24.43 -0.71
N THR A 10 9.70 -24.91 -1.78
CA THR A 10 9.62 -26.31 -2.20
C THR A 10 11.03 -26.93 -2.25
N ARG A 11 11.09 -28.26 -2.16
CA ARG A 11 12.33 -29.02 -2.39
C ARG A 11 12.64 -29.20 -3.88
N LEU A 12 11.80 -28.65 -4.74
CA LEU A 12 12.01 -28.65 -6.19
C LEU A 12 13.17 -27.70 -6.56
N PRO A 13 13.79 -27.89 -7.74
CA PRO A 13 14.80 -26.96 -8.24
C PRO A 13 14.34 -25.50 -8.22
N ASP A 14 15.26 -24.57 -8.02
CA ASP A 14 14.99 -23.13 -7.85
C ASP A 14 14.16 -22.52 -8.98
N PHE A 15 14.25 -23.06 -10.16
CA PHE A 15 13.43 -22.70 -11.31
C PHE A 15 11.92 -22.78 -11.00
N PHE A 16 11.46 -23.83 -10.26
CA PHE A 16 10.04 -23.94 -9.87
C PHE A 16 9.67 -22.98 -8.74
N ASN A 17 10.61 -22.66 -7.86
CA ASN A 17 10.38 -21.73 -6.78
C ASN A 17 10.20 -20.29 -7.28
N LYS A 18 10.79 -19.93 -8.40
CA LYS A 18 10.63 -18.63 -9.05
C LYS A 18 9.15 -18.27 -9.29
N TYR A 19 8.30 -19.24 -9.61
CA TYR A 19 6.86 -19.01 -9.83
C TYR A 19 6.05 -18.75 -8.56
N LYS A 20 6.68 -18.85 -7.39
CA LYS A 20 6.08 -18.53 -6.09
C LYS A 20 6.67 -17.29 -5.44
N LEU A 21 7.72 -16.74 -6.03
CA LEU A 21 8.32 -15.51 -5.55
C LEU A 21 7.41 -14.32 -5.93
N THR A 22 7.02 -13.55 -4.94
CA THR A 22 6.30 -12.29 -5.14
C THR A 22 7.21 -11.12 -4.84
N LEU A 23 7.28 -10.20 -5.79
CA LEU A 23 7.97 -8.93 -5.67
C LEU A 23 6.92 -7.83 -5.84
N TRP A 24 6.88 -6.91 -4.90
CA TRP A 24 5.89 -5.85 -4.85
C TRP A 24 6.57 -4.53 -4.51
N GLU A 25 6.25 -3.48 -5.25
CA GLU A 25 6.70 -2.13 -4.99
C GLU A 25 5.56 -1.16 -5.20
N VAL A 26 5.25 -0.40 -4.17
CA VAL A 26 4.12 0.52 -4.12
C VAL A 26 4.60 1.88 -3.65
N GLY A 27 4.13 2.93 -4.32
CA GLY A 27 4.23 4.30 -3.87
C GLY A 27 2.84 4.85 -3.57
N GLU A 28 2.62 5.26 -2.34
CA GLU A 28 1.41 5.89 -1.87
C GLU A 28 1.69 7.38 -1.66
N VAL A 29 0.89 8.23 -2.30
CA VAL A 29 1.11 9.68 -2.28
C VAL A 29 -0.12 10.38 -1.75
N ASN A 30 0.02 11.11 -0.65
CA ASN A 30 -1.03 11.95 -0.08
C ASN A 30 -0.85 13.40 -0.55
N LEU A 31 -1.68 13.78 -1.53
CA LEU A 31 -1.75 15.15 -2.07
C LEU A 31 -2.85 15.96 -1.36
N LYS A 32 -2.85 17.27 -1.57
CA LYS A 32 -3.91 18.15 -1.07
C LYS A 32 -5.30 17.66 -1.51
N ASN A 33 -5.47 17.36 -2.78
CA ASN A 33 -6.77 17.05 -3.40
C ASN A 33 -7.05 15.55 -3.56
N GLY A 34 -6.11 14.67 -3.23
CA GLY A 34 -6.32 13.23 -3.45
C GLY A 34 -5.27 12.34 -2.81
N VAL A 35 -5.46 11.05 -2.97
CA VAL A 35 -4.49 10.01 -2.61
C VAL A 35 -4.23 9.14 -3.82
N LEU A 36 -2.97 9.02 -4.23
CA LEU A 36 -2.52 8.12 -5.27
C LEU A 36 -1.91 6.88 -4.64
N LEU A 37 -2.19 5.72 -5.20
CA LEU A 37 -1.47 4.48 -4.99
C LEU A 37 -1.02 3.98 -6.37
N GLY A 38 0.29 3.96 -6.60
CA GLY A 38 0.91 3.39 -7.80
C GLY A 38 1.67 2.13 -7.43
N ALA A 39 1.24 0.98 -7.97
CA ALA A 39 1.76 -0.32 -7.59
C ALA A 39 2.29 -1.09 -8.79
N LEU A 40 3.43 -1.75 -8.60
CA LEU A 40 4.03 -2.70 -9.50
C LEU A 40 4.24 -4.03 -8.78
N CYS A 41 3.75 -5.12 -9.37
CA CYS A 41 3.83 -6.45 -8.77
C CYS A 41 4.28 -7.49 -9.80
N ASP A 42 5.23 -8.35 -9.42
CA ASP A 42 5.55 -9.59 -10.09
C ASP A 42 5.20 -10.77 -9.19
N MET A 43 4.27 -11.60 -9.63
CA MET A 43 3.84 -12.79 -8.91
C MET A 43 4.52 -14.08 -9.43
N GLY A 44 5.60 -13.92 -10.18
CA GLY A 44 6.37 -15.02 -10.74
C GLY A 44 5.81 -15.60 -12.04
N PHE A 45 4.51 -15.57 -12.26
CA PHE A 45 3.84 -15.99 -13.50
C PHE A 45 3.13 -14.86 -14.23
N SER A 46 2.74 -13.82 -13.52
CA SER A 46 2.03 -12.65 -14.06
C SER A 46 2.50 -11.39 -13.35
N GLY A 47 2.63 -10.31 -14.11
CA GLY A 47 2.91 -8.99 -13.60
C GLY A 47 1.68 -8.09 -13.65
N PHE A 48 1.61 -7.16 -12.71
CA PHE A 48 0.52 -6.20 -12.60
C PHE A 48 1.06 -4.81 -12.33
N HIS A 49 0.44 -3.83 -12.97
CA HIS A 49 0.57 -2.44 -12.63
C HIS A 49 -0.80 -1.86 -12.35
N PHE A 50 -0.95 -1.23 -11.19
CA PHE A 50 -2.14 -0.51 -10.79
C PHE A 50 -1.80 0.96 -10.58
N ASN A 51 -2.68 1.84 -11.06
CA ASN A 51 -2.80 3.20 -10.58
C ASN A 51 -4.19 3.35 -9.97
N MET A 52 -4.24 3.74 -8.71
CA MET A 52 -5.48 3.98 -7.99
C MET A 52 -5.45 5.39 -7.44
N PHE A 53 -6.53 6.12 -7.64
CA PHE A 53 -6.62 7.48 -7.16
C PHE A 53 -7.95 7.71 -6.46
N TYR A 54 -7.90 8.32 -5.29
CA TYR A 54 -9.05 8.84 -4.57
C TYR A 54 -9.05 10.36 -4.63
N ASP A 55 -10.08 10.95 -5.23
CA ASP A 55 -10.28 12.40 -5.26
C ASP A 55 -11.03 12.84 -4.00
N LYS A 56 -10.33 13.56 -3.12
CA LYS A 56 -10.88 14.06 -1.84
C LYS A 56 -12.01 15.05 -2.02
N ARG A 57 -12.08 15.74 -3.17
CA ARG A 57 -13.08 16.77 -3.47
C ARG A 57 -14.43 16.13 -3.79
N THR A 58 -14.40 15.07 -4.56
CA THR A 58 -15.61 14.38 -5.04
C THR A 58 -15.85 13.06 -4.35
N LYS A 59 -14.89 12.59 -3.53
CA LYS A 59 -14.85 11.25 -2.92
C LYS A 59 -14.92 10.11 -3.95
N SER A 60 -14.63 10.39 -5.21
CA SER A 60 -14.63 9.41 -6.29
C SER A 60 -13.31 8.63 -6.31
N THR A 61 -13.39 7.35 -6.67
CA THR A 61 -12.23 6.51 -6.88
C THR A 61 -12.01 6.23 -8.36
N TYR A 62 -10.75 6.09 -8.75
CA TYR A 62 -10.30 5.75 -10.09
C TYR A 62 -9.33 4.58 -10.00
N CYS A 63 -9.48 3.58 -10.86
CA CYS A 63 -8.57 2.44 -10.91
C CYS A 63 -8.22 2.09 -12.36
N TRP A 64 -6.94 2.16 -12.68
CA TRP A 64 -6.36 1.64 -13.92
C TRP A 64 -5.58 0.38 -13.61
N GLU A 65 -5.75 -0.62 -14.43
CA GLU A 65 -5.05 -1.90 -14.31
C GLU A 65 -4.35 -2.26 -15.61
N THR A 66 -3.14 -2.77 -15.51
CA THR A 66 -2.40 -3.42 -16.60
C THR A 66 -1.91 -4.77 -16.12
N LYS A 67 -2.23 -5.82 -16.87
CA LYS A 67 -1.75 -7.18 -16.64
C LYS A 67 -0.84 -7.61 -17.79
N VAL A 68 0.32 -8.16 -17.44
CA VAL A 68 1.33 -8.62 -18.40
C VAL A 68 1.93 -9.95 -17.95
N PRO A 69 2.63 -10.71 -18.82
CA PRO A 69 3.52 -11.78 -18.37
C PRO A 69 4.60 -11.25 -17.41
N SER A 70 5.00 -12.03 -16.41
CA SER A 70 6.07 -11.67 -15.44
C SER A 70 7.37 -11.23 -16.15
N SER A 71 7.69 -11.79 -17.32
CA SER A 71 8.86 -11.43 -18.10
C SER A 71 8.90 -9.98 -18.59
N GLN A 72 7.79 -9.25 -18.55
CA GLN A 72 7.69 -7.83 -18.91
C GLN A 72 7.80 -6.90 -17.69
N VAL A 73 7.92 -7.45 -16.49
CA VAL A 73 8.10 -6.70 -15.26
C VAL A 73 9.57 -6.76 -14.85
N GLN A 74 10.15 -5.61 -14.61
CA GLN A 74 11.46 -5.49 -14.00
C GLN A 74 11.27 -5.04 -12.55
N ILE A 75 11.56 -5.89 -11.58
CA ILE A 75 11.67 -5.52 -10.16
C ILE A 75 12.96 -6.12 -9.64
N SER A 76 13.83 -5.29 -9.08
CA SER A 76 15.08 -5.73 -8.47
C SER A 76 14.81 -6.60 -7.25
N LYS A 77 15.52 -7.72 -7.13
CA LYS A 77 15.53 -8.54 -5.92
C LYS A 77 16.32 -7.90 -4.78
N ASN A 78 17.17 -6.94 -5.11
CA ASN A 78 17.99 -6.19 -4.15
C ASN A 78 17.51 -4.74 -4.15
N LEU A 79 17.19 -4.21 -2.96
CA LEU A 79 16.61 -2.87 -2.79
C LEU A 79 17.65 -1.78 -2.49
N ILE A 80 18.91 -2.14 -2.21
CA ILE A 80 19.79 -1.24 -1.47
C ILE A 80 20.22 -0.02 -2.30
N ASN A 81 20.67 -0.16 -3.52
CA ASN A 81 21.17 1.00 -4.29
C ASN A 81 20.91 0.88 -5.77
N GLY A 82 20.37 1.98 -6.34
CA GLY A 82 20.14 2.09 -7.77
C GLY A 82 19.18 1.04 -8.29
N SER A 83 18.34 0.47 -7.42
CA SER A 83 17.36 -0.51 -7.86
C SER A 83 16.29 0.17 -8.71
N ILE A 84 15.90 -0.50 -9.78
CA ILE A 84 14.85 -0.03 -10.68
C ILE A 84 13.73 -1.05 -10.66
N ALA A 85 12.49 -0.54 -10.45
CA ALA A 85 11.29 -1.29 -10.72
C ALA A 85 10.56 -0.61 -11.88
N GLU A 86 10.26 -1.36 -12.94
CA GLU A 86 9.69 -0.78 -14.15
C GLU A 86 8.75 -1.75 -14.86
N LEU A 87 7.63 -1.20 -15.35
CA LEU A 87 6.77 -1.83 -16.35
C LEU A 87 6.41 -0.81 -17.40
N LYS A 88 6.54 -1.19 -18.68
CA LYS A 88 6.19 -0.33 -19.80
C LYS A 88 5.43 -1.11 -20.85
N THR A 89 4.27 -0.58 -21.24
CA THR A 89 3.48 -1.02 -22.38
C THR A 89 3.20 0.16 -23.31
N LYS A 90 2.40 -0.03 -24.34
CA LYS A 90 1.96 1.07 -25.24
C LYS A 90 1.21 2.17 -24.48
N ASN A 91 0.37 1.79 -23.51
CA ASN A 91 -0.58 2.70 -22.86
C ASN A 91 -0.34 2.88 -21.36
N SER A 92 0.61 2.16 -20.80
CA SER A 92 0.87 2.12 -19.36
C SER A 92 2.35 2.09 -19.07
N TYR A 93 2.76 2.89 -18.10
CA TYR A 93 4.13 3.01 -17.64
C TYR A 93 4.16 3.30 -16.15
N ILE A 94 4.99 2.58 -15.42
CA ILE A 94 5.38 2.89 -14.05
C ILE A 94 6.86 2.62 -13.88
N LYS A 95 7.54 3.48 -13.12
CA LYS A 95 8.96 3.32 -12.81
C LYS A 95 9.27 3.90 -11.45
N PHE A 96 9.98 3.11 -10.67
CA PHE A 96 10.67 3.55 -9.46
C PHE A 96 12.18 3.50 -9.68
N ILE A 97 12.89 4.51 -9.21
CA ILE A 97 14.35 4.53 -9.15
C ILE A 97 14.72 4.78 -7.69
N ASN A 98 15.12 3.70 -7.02
CA ASN A 98 15.38 3.69 -5.60
C ASN A 98 16.85 3.94 -5.30
N ASN A 99 17.11 4.98 -4.55
CA ASN A 99 18.43 5.31 -4.01
C ASN A 99 18.33 5.41 -2.48
N PHE A 100 17.92 4.30 -1.88
CA PHE A 100 17.56 4.26 -0.46
C PHE A 100 18.71 4.53 0.50
N GLU A 101 19.97 4.30 0.10
CA GLU A 101 21.12 4.72 0.93
C GLU A 101 21.19 6.23 1.08
N LYS A 102 20.85 6.98 0.02
CA LYS A 102 20.78 8.45 0.06
C LYS A 102 19.45 8.97 0.59
N GLY A 103 18.48 8.08 0.85
CA GLY A 103 17.13 8.48 1.25
C GLY A 103 16.36 9.15 0.11
N GLU A 104 16.59 8.74 -1.13
CA GLU A 104 15.94 9.30 -2.31
C GLU A 104 15.19 8.21 -3.08
N CYS A 105 14.06 8.58 -3.66
CA CYS A 105 13.33 7.77 -4.64
C CYS A 105 12.72 8.68 -5.71
N LEU A 106 12.70 8.22 -6.97
CA LEU A 106 11.96 8.84 -8.05
C LEU A 106 10.84 7.90 -8.47
N MET A 107 9.64 8.43 -8.62
CA MET A 107 8.47 7.69 -9.06
C MET A 107 7.84 8.36 -10.27
N TYR A 108 7.67 7.61 -11.34
CA TYR A 108 7.04 8.04 -12.58
C TYR A 108 5.90 7.11 -12.93
N GLY A 109 4.82 7.66 -13.48
CA GLY A 109 3.75 6.83 -14.01
C GLY A 109 2.91 7.53 -15.05
N LYS A 110 2.35 6.71 -15.93
CA LYS A 110 1.39 7.12 -16.96
C LYS A 110 0.48 5.96 -17.27
N HIS A 111 -0.81 6.26 -17.40
CA HIS A 111 -1.77 5.29 -17.91
C HIS A 111 -2.83 6.02 -18.73
N ILE A 112 -3.14 5.52 -19.92
CA ILE A 112 -4.20 6.04 -20.79
C ILE A 112 -5.07 4.87 -21.18
N GLY A 113 -6.36 4.94 -20.89
CA GLY A 113 -7.30 3.90 -21.30
C GLY A 113 -8.43 3.63 -20.34
N LYS A 114 -8.85 2.39 -20.30
CA LYS A 114 -9.97 1.92 -19.47
C LYS A 114 -9.66 2.11 -17.99
N CYS A 115 -10.53 2.86 -17.33
CA CYS A 115 -10.45 3.16 -15.90
C CYS A 115 -11.80 2.85 -15.25
N LEU A 116 -11.77 2.08 -14.16
CA LEU A 116 -12.93 1.92 -13.30
C LEU A 116 -13.11 3.19 -12.47
N VAL A 117 -14.25 3.85 -12.60
CA VAL A 117 -14.59 5.07 -11.86
C VAL A 117 -15.78 4.80 -10.98
N SER A 118 -15.61 4.98 -9.67
CA SER A 118 -16.70 4.85 -8.70
C SER A 118 -16.94 6.20 -8.03
N PRO A 119 -18.05 6.87 -8.31
CA PRO A 119 -18.44 8.06 -7.57
C PRO A 119 -18.79 7.67 -6.13
N TYR A 120 -18.56 8.59 -5.21
CA TYR A 120 -19.07 8.43 -3.87
C TYR A 120 -20.60 8.62 -3.89
N ASP A 121 -21.29 7.60 -3.43
CA ASP A 121 -22.72 7.66 -3.17
C ASP A 121 -23.01 6.75 -1.99
N ASP A 122 -23.54 7.30 -0.92
CA ASP A 122 -23.93 6.54 0.29
C ASP A 122 -24.97 5.44 -0.02
N THR A 123 -25.62 5.52 -1.20
CA THR A 123 -26.67 4.58 -1.66
C THR A 123 -26.15 3.59 -2.71
N ILE A 124 -25.03 3.84 -3.37
CA ILE A 124 -24.47 2.95 -4.39
C ILE A 124 -23.82 1.75 -3.72
N LYS A 125 -24.46 0.61 -3.86
CA LYS A 125 -23.87 -0.69 -3.51
C LYS A 125 -22.76 -1.00 -4.50
N VAL A 126 -21.63 -1.53 -4.00
CA VAL A 126 -20.45 -1.95 -4.78
C VAL A 126 -20.81 -2.86 -5.96
N ASP A 127 -21.96 -3.51 -5.91
CA ASP A 127 -22.49 -4.37 -6.99
C ASP A 127 -22.64 -3.68 -8.36
N ASN A 128 -22.77 -2.35 -8.38
CA ASN A 128 -22.93 -1.55 -9.60
C ASN A 128 -21.60 -1.04 -10.17
N ILE A 129 -20.47 -1.28 -9.49
CA ILE A 129 -19.14 -0.79 -9.91
C ILE A 129 -18.68 -1.40 -11.23
N ASN A 130 -19.09 -2.62 -11.55
CA ASN A 130 -18.61 -3.35 -12.74
C ASN A 130 -18.93 -2.71 -14.10
N ASN A 131 -19.74 -1.67 -14.17
CA ASN A 131 -20.14 -1.05 -15.42
C ASN A 131 -19.67 0.42 -15.59
N ASN A 132 -19.00 1.00 -14.59
CA ASN A 132 -18.54 2.39 -14.64
C ASN A 132 -17.13 2.55 -15.21
N TYR A 133 -16.84 1.85 -16.31
CA TYR A 133 -15.58 2.08 -17.00
C TYR A 133 -15.65 3.32 -17.88
N LYS A 134 -14.66 4.21 -17.73
CA LYS A 134 -14.45 5.39 -18.56
C LYS A 134 -13.08 5.32 -19.22
N HIS A 135 -12.88 6.08 -20.29
CA HIS A 135 -11.56 6.29 -20.85
C HIS A 135 -10.94 7.49 -20.13
N CYS A 136 -9.93 7.25 -19.32
CA CYS A 136 -9.26 8.25 -18.50
C CYS A 136 -7.74 8.17 -18.66
N SER A 137 -7.08 9.25 -18.26
CA SER A 137 -5.62 9.31 -18.22
C SER A 137 -5.13 9.71 -16.82
N ILE A 138 -3.98 9.17 -16.44
CA ILE A 138 -3.20 9.61 -15.29
C ILE A 138 -1.74 9.73 -15.72
N GLU A 139 -1.05 10.77 -15.25
CA GLU A 139 0.38 10.99 -15.46
C GLU A 139 0.98 11.66 -14.23
N TYR A 140 2.11 11.15 -13.74
CA TYR A 140 2.79 11.71 -12.58
C TYR A 140 4.30 11.55 -12.63
N GLU A 141 4.97 12.45 -11.95
CA GLU A 141 6.40 12.50 -11.75
C GLU A 141 6.68 13.06 -10.36
N PHE A 142 7.33 12.27 -9.51
CA PHE A 142 7.65 12.63 -8.13
C PHE A 142 9.11 12.38 -7.81
N LYS A 143 9.71 13.36 -7.12
CA LYS A 143 10.96 13.22 -6.39
C LYS A 143 10.64 13.15 -4.90
N MET A 144 11.17 12.12 -4.24
CA MET A 144 10.94 11.78 -2.85
C MET A 144 12.23 11.92 -2.06
N GLU A 145 12.15 12.56 -0.90
CA GLU A 145 13.25 12.70 0.05
C GLU A 145 12.82 12.18 1.42
N ARG A 146 13.59 11.24 1.97
CA ARG A 146 13.27 10.54 3.21
C ARG A 146 13.17 11.49 4.39
N LEU A 147 12.11 11.32 5.19
CA LEU A 147 11.85 12.11 6.40
C LEU A 147 12.29 11.42 7.68
N SER A 148 12.34 10.09 7.70
CA SER A 148 12.61 9.32 8.89
C SER A 148 13.29 7.99 8.57
N LYS A 149 13.71 7.24 9.59
CA LYS A 149 14.31 5.91 9.38
C LYS A 149 13.28 4.97 8.74
N PRO A 150 13.70 4.12 7.77
CA PRO A 150 12.81 3.10 7.21
C PRO A 150 12.43 2.06 8.27
N SER A 151 11.24 1.50 8.13
CA SER A 151 10.89 0.24 8.79
C SER A 151 11.31 -0.91 7.89
N VAL A 152 12.13 -1.81 8.40
CA VAL A 152 12.60 -3.00 7.69
C VAL A 152 12.36 -4.21 8.57
N VAL A 153 11.49 -5.11 8.12
CA VAL A 153 11.10 -6.30 8.87
C VAL A 153 11.21 -7.53 7.98
N SER A 154 11.64 -8.63 8.55
CA SER A 154 11.57 -9.95 7.92
C SER A 154 10.50 -10.77 8.65
N LEU A 155 9.36 -10.96 8.00
CA LEU A 155 8.19 -11.60 8.60
C LEU A 155 8.29 -13.13 8.46
N PRO A 156 8.35 -13.88 9.56
CA PRO A 156 8.30 -15.34 9.53
C PRO A 156 6.86 -15.82 9.31
N PHE A 157 6.64 -16.68 8.33
CA PHE A 157 5.32 -17.26 8.07
C PHE A 157 5.20 -18.70 8.62
N PRO A 158 3.95 -19.14 8.95
CA PRO A 158 3.69 -20.50 9.36
C PRO A 158 4.15 -21.55 8.33
N TYR A 159 4.50 -22.73 8.82
CA TYR A 159 4.79 -23.92 8.04
C TYR A 159 6.07 -23.93 7.20
N SER A 160 6.96 -22.97 7.39
CA SER A 160 8.26 -23.02 6.72
C SER A 160 9.31 -22.17 7.42
N ASN A 161 10.32 -22.80 8.03
CA ASN A 161 11.51 -22.11 8.56
C ASN A 161 12.33 -21.37 7.48
N ASN A 162 11.97 -21.53 6.20
CA ASN A 162 12.69 -20.98 5.07
C ASN A 162 11.86 -19.91 4.32
N ARG A 163 10.63 -19.65 4.74
CA ARG A 163 9.78 -18.61 4.16
C ARG A 163 9.86 -17.37 5.02
N ALA A 164 10.38 -16.32 4.48
CA ALA A 164 10.28 -15.00 5.05
C ALA A 164 9.81 -14.04 3.98
N LEU A 165 8.98 -13.11 4.37
CA LEU A 165 8.66 -11.94 3.58
C LEU A 165 9.54 -10.80 4.09
N TYR A 166 10.36 -10.25 3.21
CA TYR A 166 11.02 -8.97 3.46
C TYR A 166 10.01 -7.87 3.22
N SER A 167 9.85 -6.98 4.17
CA SER A 167 9.04 -5.78 4.09
C SER A 167 9.90 -4.57 4.42
N GLN A 168 9.89 -3.57 3.56
CA GLN A 168 10.50 -2.28 3.81
C GLN A 168 9.48 -1.19 3.53
N LYS A 169 9.35 -0.27 4.49
CA LYS A 169 8.51 0.91 4.36
C LYS A 169 9.29 2.16 4.70
N ASP A 170 9.14 3.17 3.87
CA ASP A 170 9.86 4.43 3.95
C ASP A 170 8.90 5.62 3.87
N PHE A 171 9.10 6.62 4.74
CA PHE A 171 8.31 7.85 4.77
C PHE A 171 9.07 9.03 4.15
N PHE A 172 8.43 9.71 3.18
CA PHE A 172 9.04 10.75 2.37
C PHE A 172 8.21 12.04 2.36
N LYS A 173 8.88 13.19 2.28
CA LYS A 173 8.33 14.38 1.64
C LYS A 173 8.54 14.28 0.13
N ILE A 174 7.66 14.91 -0.65
CA ILE A 174 7.74 14.83 -2.10
C ILE A 174 7.59 16.19 -2.77
N THR A 175 8.17 16.29 -3.96
CA THR A 175 7.92 17.34 -4.93
C THR A 175 7.59 16.71 -6.27
N GLY A 176 6.80 17.39 -7.08
CA GLY A 176 6.43 16.87 -8.39
C GLY A 176 5.01 17.25 -8.79
N LYS A 177 4.44 16.50 -9.71
CA LYS A 177 3.11 16.77 -10.29
C LYS A 177 2.35 15.49 -10.59
N LEU A 178 1.04 15.59 -10.50
CA LEU A 178 0.09 14.57 -10.92
C LEU A 178 -0.98 15.22 -11.78
N LYS A 179 -1.35 14.59 -12.89
CA LYS A 179 -2.50 14.99 -13.72
C LYS A 179 -3.46 13.83 -13.90
N ILE A 180 -4.75 14.13 -13.81
CA ILE A 180 -5.84 13.20 -14.13
C ILE A 180 -6.70 13.83 -15.21
N ASN A 181 -6.84 13.17 -16.37
CA ASN A 181 -7.55 13.70 -17.54
C ASN A 181 -7.08 15.11 -17.95
N GLY A 182 -5.78 15.40 -17.76
CA GLY A 182 -5.18 16.70 -18.05
C GLY A 182 -5.32 17.75 -16.92
N GLU A 183 -6.19 17.51 -15.93
CA GLU A 183 -6.32 18.36 -14.74
C GLU A 183 -5.20 18.08 -13.76
N GLU A 184 -4.51 19.13 -13.29
CA GLU A 184 -3.44 19.01 -12.32
C GLU A 184 -3.99 18.86 -10.90
N MET A 185 -3.56 17.80 -10.21
CA MET A 185 -3.82 17.61 -8.79
C MET A 185 -2.78 18.38 -7.99
N LEU A 186 -3.25 19.17 -7.02
CA LEU A 186 -2.39 20.09 -6.29
C LEU A 186 -1.41 19.34 -5.39
N THR A 187 -0.13 19.57 -5.64
CA THR A 187 0.96 19.28 -4.71
C THR A 187 1.28 20.55 -3.92
N ASP A 188 1.61 20.40 -2.66
CA ASP A 188 2.04 21.48 -1.80
C ASP A 188 3.18 21.01 -0.86
N GLU A 189 3.62 21.89 0.03
CA GLU A 189 4.67 21.57 1.01
C GLU A 189 4.28 20.49 2.02
N ASN A 190 3.00 20.09 2.07
CA ASN A 190 2.49 19.06 2.97
C ASN A 190 2.34 17.70 2.26
N THR A 191 2.62 17.65 0.96
CA THR A 191 2.52 16.43 0.19
C THR A 191 3.58 15.42 0.61
N THR A 192 3.13 14.19 0.89
CA THR A 192 3.97 13.12 1.43
C THR A 192 3.77 11.82 0.68
N ALA A 193 4.71 10.90 0.85
CA ALA A 193 4.57 9.54 0.34
C ALA A 193 5.06 8.49 1.33
N LEU A 194 4.52 7.30 1.21
CA LEU A 194 5.11 6.06 1.68
C LEU A 194 5.55 5.22 0.48
N ILE A 195 6.69 4.58 0.60
CA ILE A 195 7.09 3.47 -0.27
C ILE A 195 6.92 2.19 0.53
N ASP A 196 6.24 1.23 -0.07
CA ASP A 196 6.02 -0.10 0.48
C ASP A 196 6.58 -1.16 -0.46
N ASP A 197 7.63 -1.82 0.00
CA ASP A 197 8.36 -2.85 -0.73
C ASP A 197 8.24 -4.20 -0.05
N HIS A 198 7.70 -5.18 -0.78
CA HIS A 198 7.67 -6.56 -0.33
C HIS A 198 8.44 -7.48 -1.29
N ARG A 199 9.22 -8.37 -0.71
CA ARG A 199 10.01 -9.38 -1.44
C ARG A 199 9.94 -10.70 -0.68
N GLY A 200 9.38 -11.75 -1.29
CA GLY A 200 9.42 -13.05 -0.64
C GLY A 200 8.41 -14.06 -1.15
N TYR A 201 8.23 -15.10 -0.36
CA TYR A 201 7.35 -16.22 -0.65
C TYR A 201 6.14 -16.19 0.28
N TYR A 202 5.00 -15.79 -0.24
CA TYR A 202 3.75 -15.82 0.53
C TYR A 202 3.29 -17.26 0.80
N PRO A 203 2.62 -17.52 1.94
CA PRO A 203 1.93 -18.79 2.15
C PRO A 203 0.84 -18.97 1.10
N ARG A 204 0.46 -20.24 0.84
CA ARG A 204 -0.58 -20.57 -0.14
C ARG A 204 -1.90 -19.82 0.13
N ARG A 205 -2.23 -19.64 1.40
CA ARG A 205 -3.32 -18.77 1.84
C ARG A 205 -2.70 -17.66 2.65
N ALA A 206 -2.83 -16.45 2.16
CA ALA A 206 -2.38 -15.26 2.85
C ALA A 206 -3.56 -14.33 3.08
N HIS A 207 -3.59 -13.72 4.25
CA HIS A 207 -4.52 -12.66 4.59
C HIS A 207 -3.76 -11.58 5.35
N TYR A 208 -4.04 -10.32 5.03
CA TYR A 208 -3.61 -9.21 5.85
C TYR A 208 -4.62 -8.06 5.81
N ASP A 209 -4.67 -7.36 6.90
CA ASP A 209 -5.29 -6.06 7.03
C ASP A 209 -4.21 -5.00 7.19
N TRP A 210 -4.39 -3.87 6.57
CA TRP A 210 -3.44 -2.78 6.61
C TRP A 210 -4.15 -1.43 6.68
N LEU A 211 -3.59 -0.50 7.46
CA LEU A 211 -4.08 0.87 7.58
C LEU A 211 -2.91 1.83 7.76
N THR A 212 -2.93 2.91 7.03
CA THR A 212 -1.91 3.96 7.11
C THR A 212 -2.50 5.36 7.01
N THR A 213 -1.72 6.33 7.43
CA THR A 213 -1.83 7.75 7.09
C THR A 213 -0.44 8.35 6.92
N MET A 214 -0.35 9.41 6.16
CA MET A 214 0.86 10.19 5.98
C MET A 214 0.52 11.63 5.69
N GLY A 215 1.30 12.56 6.25
CA GLY A 215 1.05 13.98 6.02
C GLY A 215 1.86 14.89 6.91
N LYS A 216 1.55 16.19 6.83
CA LYS A 216 2.02 17.20 7.76
C LYS A 216 0.81 17.72 8.53
N TYR A 217 0.73 17.39 9.80
CA TYR A 217 -0.44 17.61 10.65
C TYR A 217 -0.13 18.56 11.80
N ASP A 218 -1.17 19.17 12.37
CA ASP A 218 -1.06 19.95 13.58
C ASP A 218 -0.97 19.00 14.79
N ILE A 219 0.22 18.90 15.37
CA ILE A 219 0.50 18.12 16.57
C ILE A 219 1.07 19.08 17.62
N ASP A 220 0.41 19.20 18.76
CA ASP A 220 0.79 20.13 19.83
C ASP A 220 0.94 21.60 19.35
N ASN A 221 0.01 22.06 18.50
CA ASN A 221 0.00 23.39 17.89
C ASN A 221 1.22 23.69 16.98
N LYS A 222 1.84 22.65 16.46
CA LYS A 222 2.95 22.76 15.49
C LYS A 222 2.71 21.84 14.31
N LYS A 223 2.99 22.35 13.10
CA LYS A 223 3.00 21.52 11.88
C LYS A 223 4.17 20.55 11.94
N GLN A 224 3.87 19.25 12.01
CA GLN A 224 4.86 18.18 12.09
C GLN A 224 4.59 17.12 11.02
N TRP A 225 5.65 16.56 10.48
CA TRP A 225 5.58 15.38 9.65
C TRP A 225 5.15 14.18 10.50
N PHE A 226 4.14 13.45 10.02
CA PHE A 226 3.58 12.32 10.73
C PHE A 226 3.08 11.28 9.74
N ALA A 227 3.43 10.03 9.99
CA ALA A 227 2.84 8.88 9.34
C ALA A 227 2.77 7.71 10.31
N PHE A 228 1.92 6.76 10.03
CA PHE A 228 1.96 5.46 10.70
C PHE A 228 1.69 4.32 9.72
N ASN A 229 2.08 3.13 10.12
CA ASN A 229 1.71 1.86 9.51
C ASN A 229 1.13 0.94 10.58
N LEU A 230 -0.05 0.41 10.34
CA LEU A 230 -0.66 -0.64 11.15
C LEU A 230 -0.99 -1.82 10.25
N THR A 231 -0.50 -3.00 10.61
CA THR A 231 -0.71 -4.22 9.84
C THR A 231 -1.04 -5.36 10.79
N HIS A 232 -2.06 -6.13 10.42
CA HIS A 232 -2.30 -7.46 10.97
C HIS A 232 -2.00 -8.47 9.88
N ASN A 233 -0.90 -9.17 10.00
CA ASN A 233 -0.43 -10.16 9.05
C ASN A 233 -0.37 -11.56 9.71
N GLN A 234 0.08 -12.54 8.95
CA GLN A 234 0.18 -13.93 9.42
C GLN A 234 1.59 -14.26 9.96
N SER A 235 2.27 -13.31 10.58
CA SER A 235 3.53 -13.59 11.27
C SER A 235 3.33 -14.65 12.36
N THR A 236 4.28 -15.57 12.48
CA THR A 236 4.24 -16.60 13.55
C THR A 236 4.55 -16.04 14.92
N ASP A 237 5.16 -14.87 14.96
CA ASP A 237 5.50 -14.14 16.20
C ASP A 237 5.25 -12.64 15.93
N GLU A 238 4.00 -12.21 16.12
CA GLU A 238 3.60 -10.83 15.90
C GLU A 238 4.20 -9.87 16.93
N GLU A 239 4.56 -10.32 18.12
CA GLU A 239 5.17 -9.47 19.15
C GLU A 239 6.58 -9.03 18.74
N SER A 240 7.36 -9.94 18.15
CA SER A 240 8.74 -9.65 17.73
C SER A 240 8.84 -9.20 16.27
N TYR A 241 7.91 -9.60 15.41
CA TYR A 241 7.97 -9.39 13.97
C TYR A 241 6.64 -8.88 13.45
N ASN A 242 6.39 -7.58 13.63
CA ASN A 242 5.28 -6.86 13.03
C ASN A 242 5.79 -5.60 12.32
N GLU A 243 4.92 -4.96 11.55
CA GLU A 243 5.26 -3.78 10.75
C GLU A 243 4.69 -2.48 11.35
N ASN A 244 4.20 -2.53 12.60
CA ASN A 244 3.47 -1.43 13.23
C ASN A 244 4.43 -0.37 13.74
N ILE A 245 4.28 0.86 13.25
CA ILE A 245 5.22 1.95 13.51
C ILE A 245 4.56 3.31 13.35
N ILE A 246 5.05 4.27 14.12
CA ILE A 246 4.85 5.70 13.90
C ILE A 246 6.14 6.30 13.34
N TRP A 247 6.02 7.14 12.32
CA TRP A 247 7.10 7.99 11.83
C TRP A 247 6.81 9.45 12.19
N LEU A 248 7.83 10.08 12.71
CA LEU A 248 7.95 11.53 12.89
C LEU A 248 9.19 11.99 12.15
N GLU A 249 9.38 13.28 12.02
CA GLU A 249 10.62 13.80 11.46
C GLU A 249 11.81 13.32 12.30
N ASN A 250 12.73 12.59 11.66
CA ASN A 250 13.95 12.03 12.28
C ASN A 250 13.73 11.06 13.47
N LYS A 251 12.47 10.67 13.76
CA LYS A 251 12.13 9.77 14.87
C LYS A 251 11.12 8.71 14.41
N THR A 252 11.27 7.50 14.94
CA THR A 252 10.28 6.42 14.81
C THR A 252 9.91 5.89 16.18
N SER A 253 8.70 5.30 16.29
CA SER A 253 8.27 4.57 17.47
C SER A 253 7.58 3.29 17.02
N LEU A 254 8.03 2.14 17.51
CA LEU A 254 7.39 0.87 17.24
C LEU A 254 6.06 0.78 17.99
N LEU A 255 5.11 0.11 17.38
CA LEU A 255 3.81 -0.17 17.95
C LEU A 255 3.62 -1.69 18.15
N PRO A 256 2.79 -2.09 19.11
CA PRO A 256 2.50 -3.51 19.35
C PRO A 256 1.63 -4.10 18.21
N PRO A 257 1.45 -5.44 18.22
CA PRO A 257 0.48 -6.11 17.38
C PRO A 257 -0.93 -5.54 17.54
N VAL A 258 -1.64 -5.39 16.44
CA VAL A 258 -2.99 -4.83 16.40
C VAL A 258 -4.02 -5.84 15.87
N LYS A 259 -5.27 -5.62 16.23
CA LYS A 259 -6.42 -6.36 15.70
C LYS A 259 -7.33 -5.43 14.94
N PHE A 260 -7.71 -5.85 13.74
CA PHE A 260 -8.68 -5.18 12.91
C PHE A 260 -10.07 -5.78 13.12
N LYS A 261 -11.08 -4.92 13.17
CA LYS A 261 -12.47 -5.29 13.10
C LYS A 261 -13.16 -4.37 12.11
N GLN A 262 -13.71 -4.95 11.06
CA GLN A 262 -14.32 -4.23 9.96
C GLN A 262 -15.84 -4.44 9.99
N SER A 263 -16.60 -3.35 9.84
CA SER A 263 -18.04 -3.40 9.60
C SER A 263 -18.28 -3.57 8.11
N ILE A 264 -18.66 -4.79 7.72
CA ILE A 264 -18.78 -5.20 6.32
C ILE A 264 -20.22 -5.57 6.03
N THR A 265 -20.78 -5.02 4.95
CA THR A 265 -21.97 -5.55 4.28
C THR A 265 -21.53 -6.34 3.05
N CYS A 266 -21.94 -7.60 2.94
CA CYS A 266 -21.63 -8.45 1.79
C CYS A 266 -22.86 -8.60 0.91
N ASN A 267 -22.69 -8.21 -0.36
CA ASN A 267 -23.53 -8.66 -1.47
C ASN A 267 -22.61 -9.43 -2.43
N LYS A 268 -22.47 -8.96 -3.66
CA LYS A 268 -21.49 -9.50 -4.63
C LYS A 268 -20.05 -9.17 -4.23
N PHE A 269 -19.82 -7.98 -3.67
CA PHE A 269 -18.53 -7.50 -3.15
C PHE A 269 -18.71 -7.07 -1.69
N ARG A 270 -17.56 -7.02 -0.96
CA ARG A 270 -17.54 -6.45 0.39
C ARG A 270 -17.68 -4.94 0.31
N ASN A 271 -18.56 -4.39 1.10
CA ASN A 271 -18.70 -2.95 1.31
C ASN A 271 -18.38 -2.63 2.76
N TYR A 272 -17.40 -1.75 2.95
CA TYR A 272 -16.89 -1.37 4.27
C TYR A 272 -17.49 -0.02 4.65
N SER A 273 -17.97 0.09 5.89
CA SER A 273 -18.42 1.37 6.45
C SER A 273 -17.44 1.93 7.48
N GLU A 274 -16.97 1.09 8.38
CA GLU A 274 -16.04 1.49 9.44
C GLU A 274 -15.09 0.35 9.79
N TRP A 275 -13.84 0.69 10.11
CA TRP A 275 -12.88 -0.21 10.73
C TRP A 275 -12.56 0.27 12.14
N THR A 276 -12.30 -0.67 13.03
CA THR A 276 -11.73 -0.41 14.36
C THR A 276 -10.42 -1.17 14.46
N VAL A 277 -9.33 -0.46 14.80
CA VAL A 277 -8.01 -1.04 15.00
C VAL A 277 -7.54 -0.77 16.40
N LYS A 278 -7.22 -1.83 17.14
CA LYS A 278 -6.81 -1.75 18.54
C LYS A 278 -5.70 -2.73 18.87
N ASP A 279 -4.89 -2.38 19.84
CA ASP A 279 -3.94 -3.26 20.52
C ASP A 279 -4.41 -3.62 21.94
N LYS A 280 -3.60 -4.40 22.66
CA LYS A 280 -3.88 -4.81 24.05
C LYS A 280 -3.27 -3.88 25.11
N TYR A 281 -2.43 -2.91 24.71
CA TYR A 281 -1.67 -2.05 25.60
C TYR A 281 -2.16 -0.59 25.65
N ASP A 282 -3.26 -0.29 24.99
CA ASP A 282 -3.83 1.07 24.84
C ASP A 282 -2.89 2.05 24.10
N MET A 283 -2.02 1.53 23.23
CA MET A 283 -1.18 2.34 22.37
C MET A 283 -1.88 2.66 21.05
N VAL A 284 -2.82 1.84 20.61
CA VAL A 284 -3.57 1.97 19.37
C VAL A 284 -5.07 1.92 19.64
N ASN A 285 -5.78 2.99 19.32
CA ASN A 285 -7.25 3.04 19.35
C ASN A 285 -7.72 3.90 18.19
N VAL A 286 -7.91 3.28 17.05
CA VAL A 286 -8.19 3.94 15.78
C VAL A 286 -9.53 3.47 15.25
N LYS A 287 -10.34 4.43 14.79
CA LYS A 287 -11.49 4.22 13.94
C LYS A 287 -11.19 4.78 12.56
N PHE A 288 -11.62 4.08 11.53
CA PHE A 288 -11.46 4.49 10.15
C PHE A 288 -12.80 4.43 9.42
N LYS A 289 -13.36 5.59 9.10
CA LYS A 289 -14.60 5.73 8.33
C LYS A 289 -14.29 5.69 6.86
N VAL A 290 -14.82 4.71 6.15
CA VAL A 290 -14.55 4.46 4.74
C VAL A 290 -15.48 5.29 3.86
N TYR A 291 -14.91 6.03 2.90
CA TYR A 291 -15.63 6.83 1.92
C TYR A 291 -15.42 6.38 0.48
N GLY A 292 -14.36 5.65 0.19
CA GLY A 292 -14.07 5.15 -1.15
C GLY A 292 -13.53 3.73 -1.08
N ILE A 293 -13.88 2.91 -2.07
CA ILE A 293 -13.46 1.50 -2.15
C ILE A 293 -13.09 1.18 -3.58
N ILE A 294 -11.96 0.51 -3.76
CA ILE A 294 -11.55 -0.09 -5.03
C ILE A 294 -11.42 -1.60 -4.82
N PRO A 295 -12.36 -2.40 -5.36
CA PRO A 295 -12.25 -3.85 -5.34
C PRO A 295 -11.36 -4.37 -6.47
N ILE A 296 -10.43 -5.26 -6.15
CA ILE A 296 -9.67 -6.06 -7.11
C ILE A 296 -9.93 -7.53 -6.78
N VAL A 297 -10.88 -8.13 -7.49
CA VAL A 297 -11.36 -9.47 -7.19
C VAL A 297 -11.15 -10.36 -8.41
N PHE A 298 -10.38 -11.44 -8.21
CA PHE A 298 -10.17 -12.50 -9.19
C PHE A 298 -10.50 -13.84 -8.55
N ASP A 299 -11.32 -14.64 -9.21
CA ASP A 299 -11.63 -15.99 -8.77
C ASP A 299 -11.40 -16.96 -9.93
N TYR A 300 -10.23 -17.61 -9.91
CA TYR A 300 -9.88 -18.69 -10.81
C TYR A 300 -9.65 -19.95 -9.97
N TYR A 301 -9.95 -21.10 -10.49
CA TYR A 301 -9.95 -22.39 -9.79
C TYR A 301 -8.77 -22.65 -8.85
N LEU A 302 -7.54 -22.24 -9.21
CA LEU A 302 -6.33 -22.41 -8.41
C LEU A 302 -5.78 -21.11 -7.80
N PHE A 303 -6.32 -19.97 -8.19
CA PHE A 303 -5.87 -18.66 -7.78
C PHE A 303 -7.07 -17.80 -7.44
N LYS A 304 -7.08 -17.26 -6.24
CA LYS A 304 -8.11 -16.33 -5.80
C LYS A 304 -7.48 -15.11 -5.15
N LEU A 305 -7.94 -13.94 -5.53
CA LEU A 305 -7.60 -12.66 -4.91
C LEU A 305 -8.90 -11.94 -4.55
N ASP A 306 -9.10 -11.69 -3.27
CA ASP A 306 -10.06 -10.75 -2.73
C ASP A 306 -9.27 -9.60 -2.12
N TYR A 307 -9.16 -8.47 -2.81
CA TYR A 307 -8.36 -7.32 -2.40
C TYR A 307 -9.19 -6.05 -2.52
N TYR A 308 -9.30 -5.36 -1.41
CA TYR A 308 -10.09 -4.14 -1.26
C TYR A 308 -9.20 -3.04 -0.73
N ILE A 309 -9.05 -1.99 -1.53
CA ILE A 309 -8.36 -0.77 -1.14
C ILE A 309 -9.42 0.24 -0.73
N THR A 310 -9.26 0.84 0.43
CA THR A 310 -10.24 1.73 1.04
C THR A 310 -9.61 3.07 1.38
N PHE A 311 -10.38 4.13 1.20
CA PHE A 311 -10.00 5.51 1.48
C PHE A 311 -11.02 6.12 2.43
N GLY A 312 -10.56 6.93 3.38
CA GLY A 312 -11.48 7.51 4.34
C GLY A 312 -10.80 8.41 5.36
N VAL A 313 -11.47 8.63 6.48
CA VAL A 313 -11.02 9.55 7.53
C VAL A 313 -10.84 8.78 8.83
N LEU A 314 -9.78 9.12 9.55
CA LEU A 314 -9.41 8.54 10.83
C LEU A 314 -10.02 9.33 11.99
N GLU A 315 -10.28 8.62 13.08
CA GLU A 315 -10.62 9.14 14.41
C GLU A 315 -9.85 8.34 15.46
N GLY A 316 -9.60 8.93 16.62
CA GLY A 316 -8.95 8.28 17.74
C GLY A 316 -7.48 8.65 17.88
N TYR A 317 -6.64 7.70 18.30
CA TYR A 317 -5.25 8.04 18.64
C TYR A 317 -4.27 6.88 18.51
N LEU A 318 -3.00 7.27 18.43
CA LEU A 318 -1.85 6.42 18.71
C LEU A 318 -1.05 6.98 19.90
N ARG A 319 -0.32 6.10 20.60
CA ARG A 319 0.70 6.49 21.58
C ARG A 319 2.05 5.98 21.15
N ASP A 320 3.09 6.80 21.30
CA ASP A 320 4.47 6.32 21.12
C ASP A 320 5.00 5.60 22.37
N GLU A 321 6.20 5.08 22.27
CA GLU A 321 6.90 4.38 23.35
C GLU A 321 7.11 5.21 24.62
N THR A 322 7.00 6.55 24.56
CA THR A 322 7.06 7.45 25.70
C THR A 322 5.69 7.69 26.35
N GLY A 323 4.62 7.14 25.76
CA GLY A 323 3.24 7.37 26.15
C GLY A 323 2.62 8.64 25.57
N LYS A 324 3.35 9.41 24.74
CA LYS A 324 2.82 10.60 24.07
C LYS A 324 1.71 10.21 23.12
N LYS A 325 0.56 10.89 23.25
CA LYS A 325 -0.64 10.66 22.45
C LYS A 325 -0.67 11.55 21.22
N TYR A 326 -0.96 10.94 20.06
CA TYR A 326 -1.17 11.61 18.77
C TYR A 326 -2.62 11.44 18.37
N ASN A 327 -3.37 12.53 18.30
CA ASN A 327 -4.76 12.54 17.83
C ASN A 327 -4.78 12.38 16.30
N LEU A 328 -5.67 11.51 15.81
CA LEU A 328 -5.81 11.18 14.39
C LEU A 328 -7.05 11.80 13.74
N ASP A 329 -7.88 12.53 14.52
CA ASP A 329 -9.17 13.01 14.06
C ASP A 329 -9.05 13.88 12.81
N GLY A 330 -9.75 13.46 11.75
CA GLY A 330 -9.75 14.16 10.47
C GLY A 330 -8.58 13.85 9.54
N MET A 331 -7.60 13.03 9.96
CA MET A 331 -6.52 12.61 9.07
C MET A 331 -7.04 11.68 7.99
N MET A 332 -6.50 11.81 6.78
CA MET A 332 -6.83 10.94 5.65
C MET A 332 -6.19 9.57 5.84
N GLY A 333 -7.00 8.52 5.81
CA GLY A 333 -6.55 7.13 5.90
C GLY A 333 -6.63 6.40 4.56
N LEU A 334 -5.72 5.45 4.38
CA LEU A 334 -5.70 4.44 3.32
C LEU A 334 -5.61 3.07 3.98
N GLY A 335 -6.54 2.18 3.64
CA GLY A 335 -6.60 0.83 4.22
C GLY A 335 -6.73 -0.25 3.16
N GLU A 336 -6.24 -1.45 3.49
CA GLU A 336 -6.31 -2.64 2.65
C GLU A 336 -6.81 -3.85 3.43
N ASP A 337 -7.74 -4.59 2.84
CA ASP A 337 -8.12 -5.95 3.25
C ASP A 337 -7.82 -6.88 2.07
N LYS A 338 -6.86 -7.78 2.25
CA LYS A 338 -6.42 -8.67 1.18
C LYS A 338 -6.41 -10.11 1.63
N THR A 339 -7.12 -10.93 0.88
CA THR A 339 -7.05 -12.40 0.99
C THR A 339 -6.57 -12.96 -0.34
N LEU A 340 -5.54 -13.81 -0.28
CA LEU A 340 -4.87 -14.39 -1.43
C LEU A 340 -4.82 -15.91 -1.30
N LEU A 341 -5.17 -16.62 -2.36
CA LEU A 341 -4.93 -18.05 -2.56
C LEU A 341 -4.01 -18.22 -3.77
N LEU A 342 -2.78 -18.77 -3.56
CA LEU A 342 -1.75 -19.00 -4.57
C LEU A 342 -1.59 -20.49 -4.90
#